data_68faf5d5fbbca07a4d47834036fc4dd5
#
_entry.id   68faf5d5fbbca07a4d47834036fc4dd5
#
_cell.length_a   1.000
_cell.length_b   1.000
_cell.length_c   1.000
_cell.angle_alpha   90.00
_cell.angle_beta   90.00
_cell.angle_gamma   90.00
#
_symmetry.space_group_name_H-M   'P 1'
#
loop_
_entity.id
_entity.type
_entity.pdbx_description
1 polymer ?
#
loop_
_entity_poly.entity_id
_entity_poly.type
_entity_poly.pdbx_seq_one_letter_code
_entity_poly.pdbx_strand_id
1 'polypeptide(L)'
;YELFGVKSEFVNNKLILKKIKNFIYPEKIILDLNDNPDLAQTIIVTSFGLNIPTKLTGLSTLKIKETDRLEAMCAELIALGAVCTVDNESIEIFKSKNKVNKNHVIKTYNDHRMALAFAPLSVIYPLEIYNPQVVSKSFPEFWNILEKLNFSIENL
;
A
#
# COMPACT_ATOMS: atom_id res chain seq x y z
N TYR A 1 1.36 3.59 -11.94
CA TYR A 1 2.27 2.48 -11.57
C TYR A 1 3.51 2.32 -12.48
N GLU A 2 3.71 3.23 -13.44
CA GLU A 2 4.91 3.22 -14.30
C GLU A 2 6.21 3.36 -13.49
N LEU A 3 6.21 4.18 -12.43
CA LEU A 3 7.33 4.31 -11.50
C LEU A 3 7.70 3.01 -10.77
N PHE A 4 6.81 2.02 -10.80
CA PHE A 4 7.01 0.68 -10.24
C PHE A 4 7.21 -0.38 -11.31
N GLY A 5 7.44 0.03 -12.57
CA GLY A 5 7.71 -0.88 -13.67
C GLY A 5 6.47 -1.58 -14.25
N VAL A 6 5.29 -0.98 -14.08
CA VAL A 6 4.03 -1.49 -14.64
C VAL A 6 3.47 -0.50 -15.66
N LYS A 7 3.43 -0.91 -16.92
CA LYS A 7 2.76 -0.16 -17.98
C LYS A 7 1.27 -0.49 -18.01
N SER A 8 0.43 0.55 -18.10
CA SER A 8 -1.03 0.44 -18.19
C SER A 8 -1.50 0.89 -19.56
N GLU A 9 -2.30 0.08 -20.23
CA GLU A 9 -2.86 0.37 -21.55
C GLU A 9 -4.37 0.12 -21.55
N PHE A 10 -5.14 1.05 -22.10
CA PHE A 10 -6.59 0.87 -22.32
C PHE A 10 -6.82 0.44 -23.78
N VAL A 11 -7.33 -0.78 -23.96
CA VAL A 11 -7.61 -1.35 -25.28
C VAL A 11 -8.98 -2.03 -25.23
N ASN A 12 -9.89 -1.66 -26.13
CA ASN A 12 -11.22 -2.27 -26.28
C ASN A 12 -11.97 -2.41 -24.93
N ASN A 13 -12.07 -1.32 -24.17
CA ASN A 13 -12.70 -1.25 -22.84
C ASN A 13 -12.06 -2.17 -21.77
N LYS A 14 -10.81 -2.62 -21.99
CA LYS A 14 -10.05 -3.42 -21.03
C LYS A 14 -8.81 -2.68 -20.59
N LEU A 15 -8.53 -2.69 -19.29
CA LEU A 15 -7.24 -2.26 -18.75
C LEU A 15 -6.26 -3.44 -18.83
N ILE A 16 -5.16 -3.23 -19.54
CA ILE A 16 -4.08 -4.20 -19.65
C ILE A 16 -2.89 -3.69 -18.84
N LEU A 17 -2.45 -4.48 -17.89
CA LEU A 17 -1.27 -4.21 -17.08
C LEU A 17 -0.13 -5.11 -17.53
N LYS A 18 1.02 -4.51 -17.86
CA LYS A 18 2.21 -5.22 -18.32
C LYS A 18 3.43 -4.86 -17.50
N LYS A 19 4.16 -5.86 -17.02
CA LYS A 19 5.47 -5.62 -16.41
C LYS A 19 6.45 -5.11 -17.47
N ILE A 20 7.15 -4.01 -17.17
CA ILE A 20 8.23 -3.48 -18.00
C ILE A 20 9.46 -4.38 -17.79
N LYS A 21 9.96 -4.98 -18.89
CA LYS A 21 11.18 -5.82 -18.85
C LYS A 21 12.40 -4.95 -18.53
N ASN A 22 13.30 -5.48 -17.71
CA ASN A 22 14.56 -4.82 -17.32
C ASN A 22 14.35 -3.40 -16.74
N PHE A 23 13.23 -3.21 -16.02
CA PHE A 23 12.93 -1.93 -15.40
C PHE A 23 13.95 -1.62 -14.30
N ILE A 24 14.51 -0.41 -14.36
CA ILE A 24 15.40 0.10 -13.32
C ILE A 24 14.56 0.99 -12.39
N TYR A 25 14.43 0.58 -11.15
CA TYR A 25 13.69 1.37 -10.16
C TYR A 25 14.39 2.69 -9.88
N PRO A 26 13.64 3.78 -9.66
CA PRO A 26 14.21 5.05 -9.25
C PRO A 26 14.88 4.93 -7.88
N GLU A 27 15.93 5.72 -7.65
CA GLU A 27 16.61 5.77 -6.35
C GLU A 27 15.68 6.31 -5.24
N LYS A 28 14.79 7.22 -5.60
CA LYS A 28 13.76 7.81 -4.74
C LYS A 28 12.56 8.23 -5.57
N ILE A 29 11.37 8.07 -5.01
CA ILE A 29 10.11 8.58 -5.55
C ILE A 29 9.69 9.81 -4.72
N ILE A 30 9.33 10.92 -5.39
CA ILE A 30 8.75 12.11 -4.76
C ILE A 30 7.50 12.45 -5.57
N LEU A 31 6.34 12.46 -4.92
CA LEU A 31 5.05 12.76 -5.56
C LEU A 31 4.25 13.74 -4.71
N ASP A 32 3.67 14.73 -5.37
CA ASP A 32 2.59 15.52 -4.82
C ASP A 32 1.26 14.86 -5.18
N LEU A 33 0.47 14.53 -4.17
CA LEU A 33 -0.83 13.87 -4.31
C LEU A 33 -1.99 14.77 -3.90
N ASN A 34 -1.82 16.08 -3.93
CA ASN A 34 -2.87 17.04 -3.54
C ASN A 34 -4.20 16.78 -4.27
N ASP A 35 -4.14 16.45 -5.56
CA ASP A 35 -5.33 16.14 -6.38
C ASP A 35 -5.85 14.71 -6.18
N ASN A 36 -5.05 13.80 -5.64
CA ASN A 36 -5.38 12.39 -5.49
C ASN A 36 -4.84 11.79 -4.19
N PRO A 37 -5.13 12.37 -3.02
CA PRO A 37 -4.53 11.96 -1.74
C PRO A 37 -4.85 10.50 -1.37
N ASP A 38 -6.00 10.00 -1.81
CA ASP A 38 -6.44 8.63 -1.56
C ASP A 38 -5.59 7.53 -2.23
N LEU A 39 -4.63 7.91 -3.10
CA LEU A 39 -3.65 6.97 -3.65
C LEU A 39 -2.44 6.76 -2.73
N ALA A 40 -2.26 7.60 -1.72
CA ALA A 40 -1.07 7.60 -0.87
C ALA A 40 -0.82 6.23 -0.21
N GLN A 41 -1.87 5.61 0.35
CA GLN A 41 -1.74 4.32 1.04
C GLN A 41 -1.21 3.24 0.10
N THR A 42 -1.79 3.13 -1.09
CA THR A 42 -1.36 2.14 -2.08
C THR A 42 0.07 2.38 -2.56
N ILE A 43 0.45 3.65 -2.80
CA ILE A 43 1.78 4.01 -3.29
C ILE A 43 2.84 3.75 -2.22
N ILE A 44 2.63 4.21 -0.98
CA ILE A 44 3.63 4.09 0.08
C ILE A 44 3.87 2.63 0.49
N VAL A 45 2.81 1.82 0.55
CA VAL A 45 2.92 0.40 0.87
C VAL A 45 3.60 -0.38 -0.28
N THR A 46 3.30 -0.06 -1.54
CA THR A 46 4.01 -0.62 -2.70
C THR A 46 5.50 -0.27 -2.65
N SER A 47 5.82 0.99 -2.35
CA SER A 47 7.21 1.45 -2.20
C SER A 47 7.95 0.71 -1.09
N PHE A 48 7.29 0.48 0.05
CA PHE A 48 7.83 -0.33 1.13
C PHE A 48 8.15 -1.75 0.68
N GLY A 49 7.19 -2.43 0.02
CA GLY A 49 7.38 -3.79 -0.49
C GLY A 49 8.54 -3.93 -1.48
N LEU A 50 8.82 -2.87 -2.25
CA LEU A 50 9.92 -2.80 -3.21
C LEU A 50 11.20 -2.19 -2.62
N ASN A 51 11.18 -1.76 -1.36
CA ASN A 51 12.28 -1.07 -0.66
C ASN A 51 12.79 0.17 -1.42
N ILE A 52 11.86 0.96 -1.96
CA ILE A 52 12.13 2.21 -2.68
C ILE A 52 11.85 3.39 -1.75
N PRO A 53 12.84 4.24 -1.41
CA PRO A 53 12.61 5.48 -0.67
C PRO A 53 11.56 6.32 -1.36
N THR A 54 10.54 6.78 -0.61
CA THR A 54 9.42 7.50 -1.20
C THR A 54 8.93 8.59 -0.27
N LYS A 55 8.74 9.79 -0.80
CA LYS A 55 8.10 10.92 -0.12
C LYS A 55 6.83 11.30 -0.86
N LEU A 56 5.72 11.34 -0.15
CA LEU A 56 4.42 11.78 -0.65
C LEU A 56 4.00 13.04 0.10
N THR A 57 3.55 14.07 -0.63
CA THR A 57 3.08 15.36 -0.10
C THR A 57 1.64 15.63 -0.55
N GLY A 58 1.05 16.75 -0.09
CA GLY A 58 -0.34 17.12 -0.44
C GLY A 58 -1.39 16.25 0.26
N LEU A 59 -1.10 15.73 1.45
CA LEU A 59 -1.89 14.70 2.12
C LEU A 59 -2.69 15.21 3.33
N SER A 60 -2.80 16.53 3.54
CA SER A 60 -3.45 17.13 4.71
C SER A 60 -4.88 16.59 4.96
N THR A 61 -5.63 16.31 3.88
CA THR A 61 -6.99 15.77 3.98
C THR A 61 -7.07 14.34 4.51
N LEU A 62 -5.98 13.60 4.54
CA LEU A 62 -5.94 12.22 5.05
C LEU A 62 -6.04 12.13 6.58
N LYS A 63 -5.76 13.21 7.28
CA LYS A 63 -5.83 13.27 8.75
C LYS A 63 -7.27 13.24 9.29
N ILE A 64 -8.25 13.63 8.48
CA ILE A 64 -9.66 13.78 8.86
C ILE A 64 -10.58 12.78 8.14
N LYS A 65 -10.04 11.63 7.75
CA LYS A 65 -10.80 10.53 7.13
C LYS A 65 -11.36 9.57 8.19
N GLU A 66 -11.59 8.29 7.86
CA GLU A 66 -12.05 7.26 8.78
C GLU A 66 -11.12 7.07 9.99
N THR A 67 -9.86 7.35 9.80
CA THR A 67 -8.79 7.46 10.81
C THR A 67 -7.82 8.55 10.37
N ASP A 68 -6.88 8.96 11.22
CA ASP A 68 -5.67 9.65 10.73
C ASP A 68 -4.86 8.65 9.90
N ARG A 69 -5.09 8.67 8.57
CA ARG A 69 -4.48 7.71 7.65
C ARG A 69 -2.96 7.82 7.59
N LEU A 70 -2.42 9.01 7.81
CA LEU A 70 -0.97 9.23 7.80
C LEU A 70 -0.32 8.53 8.99
N GLU A 71 -0.83 8.77 10.19
CA GLU A 71 -0.33 8.13 11.41
C GLU A 71 -0.55 6.61 11.37
N ALA A 72 -1.73 6.16 10.95
CA ALA A 72 -2.03 4.74 10.82
C ALA A 72 -1.06 4.01 9.87
N MET A 73 -0.83 4.57 8.67
CA MET A 73 0.12 3.99 7.71
C MET A 73 1.54 3.95 8.27
N CYS A 74 1.99 5.06 8.85
CA CYS A 74 3.33 5.16 9.42
C CYS A 74 3.54 4.15 10.55
N ALA A 75 2.57 4.01 11.45
CA ALA A 75 2.62 3.07 12.55
C ALA A 75 2.73 1.61 12.06
N GLU A 76 1.89 1.20 11.11
CA GLU A 76 1.92 -0.16 10.56
C GLU A 76 3.22 -0.43 9.78
N LEU A 77 3.71 0.54 8.99
CA LEU A 77 4.97 0.41 8.26
C LEU A 77 6.17 0.28 9.21
N ILE A 78 6.22 1.07 10.29
CA ILE A 78 7.26 0.96 11.32
C ILE A 78 7.20 -0.40 12.01
N ALA A 79 6.01 -0.87 12.37
CA ALA A 79 5.82 -2.18 12.99
C ALA A 79 6.27 -3.35 12.08
N LEU A 80 6.16 -3.17 10.75
CA LEU A 80 6.72 -4.10 9.75
C LEU A 80 8.24 -3.96 9.57
N GLY A 81 8.88 -2.93 10.12
CA GLY A 81 10.34 -2.71 10.05
C GLY A 81 10.77 -1.60 9.10
N ALA A 82 9.85 -0.81 8.57
CA ALA A 82 10.20 0.38 7.80
C ALA A 82 10.86 1.45 8.67
N VAL A 83 11.63 2.33 8.03
CA VAL A 83 12.00 3.64 8.57
C VAL A 83 11.06 4.64 7.94
N CYS A 84 10.13 5.16 8.72
CA CYS A 84 9.03 6.01 8.26
C CYS A 84 8.91 7.25 9.12
N THR A 85 8.60 8.39 8.51
CA THR A 85 8.27 9.64 9.18
C THR A 85 6.99 10.22 8.57
N VAL A 86 6.24 10.95 9.38
CA VAL A 86 5.01 11.61 9.00
C VAL A 86 4.95 13.00 9.61
N ASP A 87 4.34 13.94 8.90
CA ASP A 87 3.97 15.26 9.38
C ASP A 87 2.49 15.56 9.07
N ASN A 88 2.10 16.82 9.08
CA ASN A 88 0.69 17.21 8.89
C ASN A 88 0.16 16.97 7.47
N GLU A 89 1.03 16.87 6.47
CA GLU A 89 0.64 16.81 5.05
C GLU A 89 1.51 15.89 4.21
N SER A 90 2.45 15.17 4.85
CA SER A 90 3.35 14.28 4.13
C SER A 90 3.66 12.99 4.90
N ILE A 91 4.07 11.98 4.14
CA ILE A 91 4.65 10.74 4.65
C ILE A 91 5.90 10.40 3.85
N GLU A 92 6.94 9.96 4.54
CA GLU A 92 8.19 9.57 3.91
C GLU A 92 8.71 8.25 4.47
N ILE A 93 9.05 7.32 3.59
CA ILE A 93 9.78 6.11 3.91
C ILE A 93 11.19 6.17 3.34
N PHE A 94 12.13 5.62 4.10
CA PHE A 94 13.53 5.57 3.75
C PHE A 94 13.94 4.14 3.41
N LYS A 95 15.01 4.01 2.64
CA LYS A 95 15.60 2.69 2.38
C LYS A 95 15.98 2.03 3.71
N SER A 96 15.53 0.81 3.91
CA SER A 96 15.79 0.07 5.15
C SER A 96 16.52 -1.23 4.85
N LYS A 97 17.45 -1.59 5.76
CA LYS A 97 18.08 -2.92 5.83
C LYS A 97 17.42 -3.79 6.89
N ASN A 98 16.41 -3.28 7.59
CA ASN A 98 15.69 -4.02 8.61
C ASN A 98 15.01 -5.24 7.99
N LYS A 99 14.98 -6.34 8.73
CA LYS A 99 14.16 -7.50 8.34
C LYS A 99 12.69 -7.14 8.57
N VAL A 100 11.83 -7.56 7.64
CA VAL A 100 10.40 -7.40 7.80
C VAL A 100 9.92 -8.26 8.97
N ASN A 101 9.14 -7.65 9.86
CA ASN A 101 8.50 -8.35 10.97
C ASN A 101 7.24 -9.07 10.44
N LYS A 102 7.39 -10.33 10.11
CA LYS A 102 6.31 -11.18 9.55
C LYS A 102 5.26 -11.59 10.58
N ASN A 103 5.52 -11.38 11.87
CA ASN A 103 4.60 -11.70 12.97
C ASN A 103 3.73 -10.51 13.36
N HIS A 104 3.86 -9.39 12.65
CA HIS A 104 3.00 -8.22 12.91
C HIS A 104 1.64 -8.42 12.27
N VAL A 105 0.60 -8.21 13.05
CA VAL A 105 -0.80 -8.20 12.62
C VAL A 105 -1.15 -6.78 12.18
N ILE A 106 -1.45 -6.59 10.90
CA ILE A 106 -1.83 -5.30 10.34
C ILE A 106 -3.19 -4.86 10.91
N LYS A 107 -3.25 -3.72 11.56
CA LYS A 107 -4.49 -3.10 12.03
C LYS A 107 -5.11 -2.28 10.91
N THR A 108 -6.41 -2.47 10.71
CA THR A 108 -7.14 -1.74 9.66
C THR A 108 -7.71 -0.41 10.11
N TYR A 109 -7.77 -0.14 11.43
CA TYR A 109 -8.32 1.09 12.00
C TYR A 109 -9.75 1.40 11.50
N ASN A 110 -10.53 0.36 11.19
CA ASN A 110 -11.85 0.45 10.55
C ASN A 110 -11.85 1.17 9.18
N ASP A 111 -10.70 1.23 8.53
CA ASP A 111 -10.50 1.83 7.21
C ASP A 111 -10.21 0.73 6.18
N HIS A 112 -11.11 0.61 5.20
CA HIS A 112 -10.99 -0.36 4.11
C HIS A 112 -9.72 -0.17 3.28
N ARG A 113 -9.23 1.08 3.13
CA ARG A 113 -8.00 1.35 2.37
C ARG A 113 -6.75 0.79 3.04
N MET A 114 -6.74 0.68 4.37
CA MET A 114 -5.64 0.01 5.07
C MET A 114 -5.56 -1.47 4.65
N ALA A 115 -6.67 -2.21 4.74
CA ALA A 115 -6.68 -3.60 4.29
C ALA A 115 -6.31 -3.74 2.81
N LEU A 116 -6.91 -2.92 1.93
CA LEU A 116 -6.66 -2.96 0.48
C LEU A 116 -5.20 -2.64 0.12
N ALA A 117 -4.57 -1.72 0.83
CA ALA A 117 -3.19 -1.31 0.54
C ALA A 117 -2.16 -2.35 1.03
N PHE A 118 -2.39 -2.94 2.22
CA PHE A 118 -1.42 -3.88 2.81
C PHE A 118 -1.57 -5.31 2.27
N ALA A 119 -2.77 -5.78 1.92
CA ALA A 119 -2.99 -7.15 1.44
C ALA A 119 -2.05 -7.57 0.29
N PRO A 120 -1.75 -6.72 -0.72
CA PRO A 120 -0.83 -7.09 -1.80
C PRO A 120 0.61 -7.39 -1.35
N LEU A 121 1.04 -7.00 -0.16
CA LEU A 121 2.37 -7.39 0.37
C LEU A 121 2.48 -8.90 0.56
N SER A 122 1.35 -9.63 0.64
CA SER A 122 1.34 -11.09 0.75
C SER A 122 1.95 -11.81 -0.46
N VAL A 123 2.17 -11.11 -1.58
CA VAL A 123 2.99 -11.59 -2.71
C VAL A 123 4.46 -11.81 -2.29
N ILE A 124 4.93 -11.11 -1.26
CA ILE A 124 6.34 -11.12 -0.84
C ILE A 124 6.52 -11.99 0.41
N TYR A 125 5.56 -11.92 1.35
CA TYR A 125 5.60 -12.66 2.62
C TYR A 125 4.18 -12.82 3.22
N PRO A 126 3.91 -13.89 4.00
CA PRO A 126 2.63 -14.05 4.67
C PRO A 126 2.31 -12.84 5.56
N LEU A 127 1.04 -12.46 5.58
CA LEU A 127 0.50 -11.36 6.39
C LEU A 127 -0.71 -11.82 7.19
N GLU A 128 -0.87 -11.25 8.36
CA GLU A 128 -2.12 -11.29 9.10
C GLU A 128 -2.75 -9.90 9.11
N ILE A 129 -4.06 -9.81 8.85
CA ILE A 129 -4.81 -8.55 8.82
C ILE A 129 -5.97 -8.64 9.81
N TYR A 130 -5.96 -7.77 10.81
CA TYR A 130 -7.05 -7.67 11.78
C TYR A 130 -8.25 -6.93 11.17
N ASN A 131 -9.46 -7.44 11.43
CA ASN A 131 -10.73 -6.90 10.93
C ASN A 131 -10.73 -6.74 9.38
N PRO A 132 -10.50 -7.81 8.62
CA PRO A 132 -10.42 -7.77 7.16
C PRO A 132 -11.76 -7.40 6.49
N GLN A 133 -12.89 -7.53 7.19
CA GLN A 133 -14.23 -7.25 6.69
C GLN A 133 -14.48 -5.78 6.36
N VAL A 134 -13.64 -4.86 6.82
CA VAL A 134 -13.74 -3.42 6.49
C VAL A 134 -13.74 -3.15 4.98
N VAL A 135 -13.19 -4.06 4.17
CA VAL A 135 -13.18 -3.92 2.70
C VAL A 135 -14.57 -3.97 2.09
N SER A 136 -15.55 -4.60 2.76
CA SER A 136 -16.93 -4.74 2.26
C SER A 136 -17.61 -3.40 1.99
N LYS A 137 -17.16 -2.33 2.65
CA LYS A 137 -17.65 -0.95 2.45
C LYS A 137 -17.46 -0.44 1.02
N SER A 138 -16.39 -0.85 0.34
CA SER A 138 -16.04 -0.34 -0.99
C SER A 138 -15.73 -1.44 -2.01
N PHE A 139 -15.33 -2.62 -1.56
CA PHE A 139 -14.96 -3.73 -2.42
C PHE A 139 -15.34 -5.09 -1.79
N PRO A 140 -16.65 -5.45 -1.76
CA PRO A 140 -17.14 -6.65 -1.09
C PRO A 140 -16.47 -7.93 -1.56
N GLU A 141 -16.17 -8.03 -2.87
CA GLU A 141 -15.59 -9.22 -3.50
C GLU A 141 -14.06 -9.30 -3.39
N PHE A 142 -13.41 -8.40 -2.66
CA PHE A 142 -11.94 -8.28 -2.66
C PHE A 142 -11.23 -9.59 -2.31
N TRP A 143 -11.60 -10.22 -1.21
CA TRP A 143 -10.97 -11.45 -0.76
C TRP A 143 -11.23 -12.60 -1.75
N ASN A 144 -12.47 -12.75 -2.23
CA ASN A 144 -12.82 -13.75 -3.25
C ASN A 144 -12.02 -13.57 -4.55
N ILE A 145 -11.74 -12.32 -4.92
CA ILE A 145 -10.92 -12.03 -6.11
C ILE A 145 -9.45 -12.40 -5.87
N LEU A 146 -8.91 -12.14 -4.69
CA LEU A 146 -7.55 -12.57 -4.35
C LEU A 146 -7.42 -14.09 -4.39
N GLU A 147 -8.38 -14.85 -3.87
CA GLU A 147 -8.41 -16.32 -3.98
C GLU A 147 -8.41 -16.78 -5.45
N LYS A 148 -9.22 -16.15 -6.30
CA LYS A 148 -9.22 -16.42 -7.76
C LYS A 148 -7.88 -16.11 -8.44
N LEU A 149 -7.09 -15.22 -7.84
CA LEU A 149 -5.71 -14.91 -8.25
C LEU A 149 -4.66 -15.80 -7.59
N ASN A 150 -5.08 -16.91 -6.95
CA ASN A 150 -4.25 -17.91 -6.28
C ASN A 150 -3.55 -17.40 -4.99
N PHE A 151 -4.12 -16.42 -4.31
CA PHE A 151 -3.74 -16.14 -2.93
C PHE A 151 -4.40 -17.16 -2.00
N SER A 152 -3.65 -17.71 -1.06
CA SER A 152 -4.20 -18.55 0.02
C SER A 152 -4.68 -17.63 1.15
N ILE A 153 -5.96 -17.74 1.51
CA ILE A 153 -6.58 -16.95 2.57
C ILE A 153 -7.08 -17.91 3.64
N GLU A 154 -6.66 -17.69 4.88
CA GLU A 154 -7.07 -18.47 6.04
C GLU A 154 -7.80 -17.55 7.04
N ASN A 155 -8.89 -18.02 7.60
CA ASN A 155 -9.59 -17.33 8.70
C ASN A 155 -9.06 -17.91 10.01
N LEU A 156 -8.39 -17.06 10.79
CA LEU A 156 -7.83 -17.40 12.10
C LEU A 156 -8.80 -17.10 13.23
#